data_3deb22fa5830dfeb6a9a237e2dd00ce5
#
_entry.id   3deb22fa5830dfeb6a9a237e2dd00ce5
#
_cell.length_a   1.000
_cell.length_b   1.000
_cell.length_c   1.000
_cell.angle_alpha   90.00
_cell.angle_beta   90.00
_cell.angle_gamma   90.00
#
_symmetry.space_group_name_H-M   'P 1'
#
loop_
_entity.id
_entity.type
_entity.pdbx_description
1 polymer ?
#
loop_
_entity_poly.entity_id
_entity_poly.type
_entity_poly.pdbx_seq_one_letter_code
_entity_poly.pdbx_strand_id
1 'polypeptide(L)'
;GVTIYRDGSRSGVLVSDEPKKEVVTKTLVDNFAPKRPEILPCDIYHFTVKGEKWNAFVGLLEGRPYEIFAGRSIPKSKKTGRLKKNGAYNVIIGEGENEIIIKDMAHVFENSTESAFTRTISLALRHGTPVQFVVEQLDKGASKENEMFSLSKGLMRVLKSYIKDGTAVVSTKKCPSCGASDSLVYQNGCMLCSSCGDSKCG
;
A
#
# COMPACT_ATOMS: atom_id res chain seq x y z
N GLY A 1 61.30 2.09 -29.95
CA GLY A 1 60.49 1.43 -30.97
C GLY A 1 59.06 1.92 -30.89
N VAL A 2 58.53 2.52 -31.97
CA VAL A 2 57.14 2.94 -32.06
C VAL A 2 56.38 1.78 -32.72
N THR A 3 55.43 1.18 -31.98
CA THR A 3 54.55 0.12 -32.52
C THR A 3 53.33 0.77 -33.11
N ILE A 4 53.23 0.76 -34.45
CA ILE A 4 52.03 1.22 -35.17
C ILE A 4 51.10 0.06 -35.32
N TYR A 5 49.93 0.09 -34.67
CA TYR A 5 48.84 -0.87 -34.89
C TYR A 5 48.02 -0.42 -36.11
N ARG A 6 47.92 -1.29 -37.09
CA ARG A 6 47.01 -1.11 -38.23
C ARG A 6 45.60 -1.51 -37.80
N ASP A 7 44.66 -0.61 -38.00
CA ASP A 7 43.25 -0.90 -37.80
C ASP A 7 42.84 -2.06 -38.74
N GLY A 8 42.19 -3.10 -38.19
CA GLY A 8 41.80 -4.27 -38.96
C GLY A 8 42.72 -5.50 -38.91
N SER A 9 43.83 -5.49 -38.11
CA SER A 9 44.83 -6.59 -38.08
C SER A 9 44.43 -7.77 -37.12
N ARG A 10 43.27 -7.77 -36.50
CA ARG A 10 42.71 -8.89 -35.75
C ARG A 10 41.27 -9.21 -36.18
N SER A 11 41.13 -10.05 -37.18
CA SER A 11 39.91 -10.81 -37.41
C SER A 11 39.91 -11.97 -36.42
N GLY A 12 39.04 -11.94 -35.40
CA GLY A 12 38.89 -13.04 -34.43
C GLY A 12 38.65 -12.63 -33.00
N VAL A 13 38.24 -11.39 -32.73
CA VAL A 13 37.60 -11.10 -31.44
C VAL A 13 36.18 -11.66 -31.50
N LEU A 14 35.92 -12.68 -30.71
CA LEU A 14 34.54 -13.20 -30.47
C LEU A 14 33.70 -12.00 -29.96
N VAL A 15 33.00 -11.36 -30.88
CA VAL A 15 31.90 -10.48 -30.51
C VAL A 15 30.79 -11.43 -30.06
N SER A 16 30.58 -11.56 -28.77
CA SER A 16 29.36 -12.19 -28.26
C SER A 16 28.20 -11.33 -28.75
N ASP A 17 27.44 -11.86 -29.71
CA ASP A 17 26.13 -11.37 -30.10
C ASP A 17 25.11 -11.64 -28.98
N GLU A 18 25.47 -11.35 -27.74
CA GLU A 18 24.44 -11.21 -26.70
C GLU A 18 23.71 -9.91 -27.02
N PRO A 19 22.37 -9.97 -27.23
CA PRO A 19 21.60 -8.76 -27.41
C PRO A 19 21.84 -7.92 -26.16
N LYS A 20 22.46 -6.76 -26.33
CA LYS A 20 22.57 -5.75 -25.27
C LYS A 20 21.16 -5.57 -24.76
N LYS A 21 20.88 -6.10 -23.54
CA LYS A 21 19.65 -5.78 -22.82
C LYS A 21 19.66 -4.26 -22.73
N GLU A 22 18.81 -3.62 -23.50
CA GLU A 22 18.53 -2.20 -23.33
C GLU A 22 18.12 -2.04 -21.89
N VAL A 23 18.99 -1.44 -21.11
CA VAL A 23 18.64 -0.99 -19.77
C VAL A 23 17.66 0.15 -20.01
N VAL A 24 16.38 -0.20 -20.03
CA VAL A 24 15.31 0.79 -20.03
C VAL A 24 15.44 1.53 -18.71
N THR A 25 16.19 2.62 -18.72
CA THR A 25 16.22 3.58 -17.62
C THR A 25 14.82 4.16 -17.52
N LYS A 26 14.02 3.59 -16.63
CA LYS A 26 12.71 4.17 -16.28
C LYS A 26 12.99 5.51 -15.65
N THR A 27 12.78 6.57 -16.41
CA THR A 27 12.80 7.94 -15.89
C THR A 27 11.68 8.10 -14.86
N LEU A 28 11.97 8.90 -13.82
CA LEU A 28 10.93 9.34 -12.90
C LEU A 28 9.87 10.11 -13.70
N VAL A 29 8.62 9.67 -13.59
CA VAL A 29 7.48 10.33 -14.21
C VAL A 29 6.71 11.02 -13.11
N ASP A 30 6.50 12.33 -13.25
CA ASP A 30 5.64 13.09 -12.35
C ASP A 30 4.20 12.59 -12.51
N ASN A 31 3.62 12.10 -11.42
CA ASN A 31 2.26 11.60 -11.38
C ASN A 31 1.42 12.52 -10.49
N PHE A 32 0.49 13.24 -11.10
CA PHE A 32 -0.39 14.16 -10.39
C PHE A 32 -1.61 13.42 -9.84
N ALA A 33 -1.96 13.72 -8.59
CA ALA A 33 -3.15 13.17 -7.97
C ALA A 33 -4.41 13.68 -8.69
N PRO A 34 -5.38 12.82 -9.01
CA PRO A 34 -6.66 13.26 -9.55
C PRO A 34 -7.37 14.18 -8.54
N LYS A 35 -8.16 15.11 -9.06
CA LYS A 35 -8.92 16.04 -8.22
C LYS A 35 -9.88 15.27 -7.30
N ARG A 36 -9.75 15.49 -6.00
CA ARG A 36 -10.62 14.87 -5.00
C ARG A 36 -12.06 15.41 -5.13
N PRO A 37 -13.07 14.55 -5.29
CA PRO A 37 -14.48 14.95 -5.14
C PRO A 37 -14.76 15.45 -3.71
N GLU A 38 -15.79 16.27 -3.54
CA GLU A 38 -16.21 16.74 -2.22
C GLU A 38 -16.58 15.59 -1.29
N ILE A 39 -17.25 14.56 -1.83
CA ILE A 39 -17.69 13.36 -1.11
C ILE A 39 -17.08 12.14 -1.75
N LEU A 40 -16.46 11.27 -0.92
CA LEU A 40 -15.96 9.95 -1.31
C LEU A 40 -16.72 8.86 -0.55
N PRO A 41 -17.07 7.74 -1.20
CA PRO A 41 -17.42 6.52 -0.50
C PRO A 41 -16.31 6.13 0.47
N CYS A 42 -16.67 5.57 1.60
CA CYS A 42 -15.71 5.22 2.65
C CYS A 42 -16.01 3.84 3.21
N ASP A 43 -14.98 2.97 3.22
CA ASP A 43 -15.01 1.73 3.98
C ASP A 43 -14.46 1.98 5.38
N ILE A 44 -15.08 1.34 6.38
CA ILE A 44 -14.73 1.48 7.79
C ILE A 44 -14.30 0.13 8.34
N TYR A 45 -13.07 0.06 8.79
CA TYR A 45 -12.47 -1.14 9.37
C TYR A 45 -12.23 -0.98 10.86
N HIS A 46 -12.35 -2.08 11.59
CA HIS A 46 -12.08 -2.14 13.01
C HIS A 46 -10.84 -2.99 13.27
N PHE A 47 -9.93 -2.51 14.08
CA PHE A 47 -8.73 -3.25 14.49
C PHE A 47 -8.27 -2.81 15.88
N THR A 48 -7.25 -3.48 16.41
CA THR A 48 -6.72 -3.20 17.74
C THR A 48 -5.27 -2.72 17.65
N VAL A 49 -4.95 -1.65 18.36
CA VAL A 49 -3.59 -1.13 18.52
C VAL A 49 -3.28 -1.12 20.02
N LYS A 50 -2.26 -1.85 20.45
CA LYS A 50 -1.84 -1.91 21.87
C LYS A 50 -2.99 -2.16 22.85
N GLY A 51 -3.96 -2.99 22.49
CA GLY A 51 -5.13 -3.29 23.32
C GLY A 51 -6.30 -2.30 23.19
N GLU A 52 -6.09 -1.16 22.55
CA GLU A 52 -7.15 -0.18 22.28
C GLU A 52 -7.84 -0.45 20.94
N LYS A 53 -9.15 -0.22 20.90
CA LYS A 53 -9.95 -0.35 19.68
C LYS A 53 -9.77 0.85 18.78
N TRP A 54 -9.49 0.61 17.50
CA TRP A 54 -9.27 1.61 16.49
C TRP A 54 -10.17 1.41 15.28
N ASN A 55 -10.40 2.48 14.55
CA ASN A 55 -11.05 2.45 13.25
C ASN A 55 -10.08 2.98 12.18
N ALA A 56 -10.11 2.37 11.00
CA ALA A 56 -9.59 2.97 9.78
C ALA A 56 -10.74 3.35 8.86
N PHE A 57 -10.62 4.51 8.24
CA PHE A 57 -11.55 5.07 7.26
C PHE A 57 -10.84 5.17 5.93
N VAL A 58 -11.23 4.37 4.95
CA VAL A 58 -10.61 4.32 3.62
C VAL A 58 -11.54 4.99 2.63
N GLY A 59 -11.17 6.19 2.19
CA GLY A 59 -11.89 6.89 1.13
C GLY A 59 -11.55 6.31 -0.24
N LEU A 60 -12.58 6.02 -1.03
CA LEU A 60 -12.45 5.35 -2.32
C LEU A 60 -12.73 6.32 -3.47
N LEU A 61 -11.86 6.34 -4.46
CA LEU A 61 -12.08 6.97 -5.74
C LEU A 61 -12.14 5.89 -6.82
N GLU A 62 -13.28 5.77 -7.49
CA GLU A 62 -13.51 4.71 -8.50
C GLU A 62 -13.21 3.30 -7.98
N GLY A 63 -13.58 3.03 -6.72
CA GLY A 63 -13.37 1.75 -6.06
C GLY A 63 -11.93 1.47 -5.60
N ARG A 64 -11.00 2.43 -5.77
CA ARG A 64 -9.60 2.31 -5.34
C ARG A 64 -9.34 3.16 -4.10
N PRO A 65 -8.53 2.68 -3.14
CA PRO A 65 -8.09 3.50 -2.02
C PRO A 65 -7.43 4.79 -2.51
N TYR A 66 -7.97 5.93 -2.07
CA TYR A 66 -7.50 7.26 -2.40
C TYR A 66 -6.91 7.97 -1.18
N GLU A 67 -7.53 7.78 -0.02
CA GLU A 67 -7.08 8.34 1.25
C GLU A 67 -7.43 7.40 2.41
N ILE A 68 -6.67 7.48 3.48
CA ILE A 68 -6.88 6.70 4.68
C ILE A 68 -6.72 7.58 5.92
N PHE A 69 -7.62 7.40 6.88
CA PHE A 69 -7.54 7.98 8.22
C PHE A 69 -7.64 6.85 9.23
N ALA A 70 -6.98 7.00 10.37
CA ALA A 70 -7.09 6.04 11.45
C ALA A 70 -7.16 6.77 12.79
N GLY A 71 -7.96 6.25 13.69
CA GLY A 71 -8.12 6.83 15.01
C GLY A 71 -8.79 5.87 15.98
N ARG A 72 -8.91 6.30 17.23
CA ARG A 72 -9.58 5.52 18.27
C ARG A 72 -11.01 5.19 17.88
N SER A 73 -11.47 4.01 18.26
CA SER A 73 -12.76 3.47 17.84
C SER A 73 -13.93 4.37 18.25
N ILE A 74 -14.82 4.55 17.28
CA ILE A 74 -16.09 5.21 17.48
C ILE A 74 -17.13 4.14 17.82
N PRO A 75 -17.87 4.26 18.93
CA PRO A 75 -18.92 3.33 19.27
C PRO A 75 -19.96 3.24 18.15
N LYS A 76 -20.41 2.00 17.82
CA LYS A 76 -21.47 1.73 16.85
C LYS A 76 -21.19 2.16 15.40
N SER A 77 -19.94 2.26 14.97
CA SER A 77 -19.63 2.54 13.56
C SER A 77 -20.08 1.39 12.66
N LYS A 78 -20.72 1.73 11.54
CA LYS A 78 -21.05 0.78 10.46
C LYS A 78 -19.80 0.45 9.66
N LYS A 79 -19.87 -0.55 8.78
CA LYS A 79 -18.75 -0.92 7.88
C LYS A 79 -18.51 0.05 6.74
N THR A 80 -19.48 0.92 6.44
CA THR A 80 -19.43 1.87 5.34
C THR A 80 -19.90 3.25 5.77
N GLY A 81 -19.40 4.27 5.08
CA GLY A 81 -19.76 5.66 5.29
C GLY A 81 -19.38 6.53 4.10
N ARG A 82 -19.28 7.83 4.33
CA ARG A 82 -18.87 8.84 3.34
C ARG A 82 -17.87 9.80 3.97
N LEU A 83 -16.82 10.13 3.25
CA LEU A 83 -15.85 11.14 3.65
C LEU A 83 -16.14 12.44 2.91
N LYS A 84 -16.63 13.44 3.62
CA LYS A 84 -16.90 14.77 3.08
C LYS A 84 -15.75 15.72 3.42
N LYS A 85 -15.27 16.45 2.41
CA LYS A 85 -14.29 17.53 2.59
C LYS A 85 -14.93 18.86 2.22
N ASN A 86 -15.17 19.70 3.22
CA ASN A 86 -15.58 21.08 3.08
C ASN A 86 -14.83 21.90 4.13
N GLY A 87 -13.65 22.41 3.73
CA GLY A 87 -12.68 22.95 4.68
C GLY A 87 -11.98 21.84 5.50
N ALA A 88 -12.73 21.20 6.40
CA ALA A 88 -12.28 20.06 7.19
C ALA A 88 -12.73 18.71 6.59
N TYR A 89 -12.09 17.61 7.04
CA TYR A 89 -12.50 16.25 6.70
C TYR A 89 -13.51 15.74 7.71
N ASN A 90 -14.71 15.42 7.24
CA ASN A 90 -15.78 14.86 8.07
C ASN A 90 -16.11 13.45 7.60
N VAL A 91 -16.39 12.53 8.54
CA VAL A 91 -16.96 11.23 8.19
C VAL A 91 -18.45 11.23 8.53
N ILE A 92 -19.24 10.69 7.61
CA ILE A 92 -20.68 10.57 7.72
C ILE A 92 -21.00 9.08 7.68
N ILE A 93 -21.62 8.57 8.75
CA ILE A 93 -21.95 7.14 8.91
C ILE A 93 -23.46 7.01 9.04
N GLY A 94 -24.07 6.19 8.19
CA GLY A 94 -25.51 6.01 8.16
C GLY A 94 -26.23 6.93 7.19
N GLU A 95 -27.55 6.95 7.25
CA GLU A 95 -28.45 7.70 6.38
C GLU A 95 -29.65 8.24 7.16
N GLY A 96 -30.16 9.39 6.76
CA GLY A 96 -31.37 9.99 7.32
C GLY A 96 -31.22 10.35 8.80
N GLU A 97 -32.24 10.09 9.59
CA GLU A 97 -32.30 10.45 11.03
C GLU A 97 -31.26 9.73 11.91
N ASN A 98 -30.68 8.64 11.40
CA ASN A 98 -29.64 7.87 12.11
C ASN A 98 -28.21 8.21 11.61
N GLU A 99 -28.04 9.35 10.98
CA GLU A 99 -26.75 9.78 10.49
C GLU A 99 -25.85 10.25 11.65
N ILE A 100 -24.66 9.68 11.72
CA ILE A 100 -23.62 10.08 12.68
C ILE A 100 -22.57 10.88 11.89
N ILE A 101 -22.36 12.14 12.27
CA ILE A 101 -21.34 12.99 11.63
C ILE A 101 -20.20 13.20 12.62
N ILE A 102 -19.00 12.76 12.24
CA ILE A 102 -17.77 13.05 12.96
C ILE A 102 -17.08 14.18 12.22
N LYS A 103 -17.05 15.34 12.86
CA LYS A 103 -16.44 16.53 12.29
C LYS A 103 -14.94 16.53 12.51
N ASP A 104 -14.23 17.08 11.55
CA ASP A 104 -12.79 17.38 11.60
C ASP A 104 -11.91 16.19 12.03
N MET A 105 -11.90 15.18 11.19
CA MET A 105 -11.11 13.96 11.39
C MET A 105 -9.62 14.23 11.72
N ALA A 106 -9.09 15.36 11.26
CA ALA A 106 -7.70 15.70 11.51
C ALA A 106 -7.44 16.09 12.97
N HIS A 107 -8.47 16.59 13.68
CA HIS A 107 -8.40 16.95 15.11
C HIS A 107 -8.86 15.83 16.04
N VAL A 108 -9.60 14.84 15.52
CA VAL A 108 -9.97 13.65 16.30
C VAL A 108 -8.76 12.80 16.67
N PHE A 109 -7.67 12.95 15.91
CA PHE A 109 -6.40 12.28 16.15
C PHE A 109 -5.48 13.19 16.95
N GLU A 110 -5.47 13.01 18.26
CA GLU A 110 -4.66 13.83 19.19
C GLU A 110 -3.15 13.69 18.94
N ASN A 111 -2.70 12.59 18.32
CA ASN A 111 -1.29 12.33 18.08
C ASN A 111 -0.88 12.80 16.66
N SER A 112 -0.04 13.83 16.62
CA SER A 112 0.49 14.39 15.36
C SER A 112 1.26 13.38 14.50
N THR A 113 1.94 12.42 15.13
CA THR A 113 2.71 11.37 14.43
C THR A 113 1.79 10.43 13.66
N GLU A 114 0.69 10.00 14.25
CA GLU A 114 -0.30 9.11 13.61
C GLU A 114 -0.99 9.82 12.45
N SER A 115 -1.34 11.09 12.63
CA SER A 115 -1.89 11.92 11.56
C SER A 115 -0.89 12.13 10.41
N ALA A 116 0.37 12.38 10.69
CA ALA A 116 1.41 12.50 9.66
C ALA A 116 1.59 11.18 8.90
N PHE A 117 1.54 10.05 9.61
CA PHE A 117 1.68 8.72 9.02
C PHE A 117 0.54 8.40 8.04
N THR A 118 -0.72 8.58 8.44
CA THR A 118 -1.89 8.36 7.56
C THR A 118 -1.92 9.34 6.38
N ARG A 119 -1.47 10.59 6.58
CA ARG A 119 -1.32 11.57 5.50
C ARG A 119 -0.28 11.14 4.47
N THR A 120 0.86 10.60 4.91
CA THR A 120 1.91 10.10 4.01
C THR A 120 1.41 8.91 3.20
N ILE A 121 0.70 7.96 3.81
CA ILE A 121 0.06 6.86 3.10
C ILE A 121 -0.96 7.38 2.08
N SER A 122 -1.81 8.32 2.50
CA SER A 122 -2.80 8.94 1.62
C SER A 122 -2.15 9.67 0.44
N LEU A 123 -1.01 10.33 0.65
CA LEU A 123 -0.25 10.97 -0.43
C LEU A 123 0.18 9.93 -1.47
N ALA A 124 0.78 8.82 -1.05
CA ALA A 124 1.18 7.74 -1.95
C ALA A 124 -0.01 7.17 -2.74
N LEU A 125 -1.14 6.89 -2.06
CA LEU A 125 -2.35 6.37 -2.70
C LEU A 125 -2.92 7.33 -3.75
N ARG A 126 -3.00 8.63 -3.44
CA ARG A 126 -3.49 9.69 -4.34
C ARG A 126 -2.66 9.80 -5.60
N HIS A 127 -1.35 9.65 -5.49
CA HIS A 127 -0.43 9.68 -6.62
C HIS A 127 -0.33 8.35 -7.37
N GLY A 128 -1.25 7.42 -7.11
CA GLY A 128 -1.40 6.19 -7.88
C GLY A 128 -0.39 5.10 -7.53
N THR A 129 0.30 5.20 -6.39
CA THR A 129 1.15 4.09 -5.92
C THR A 129 0.29 2.84 -5.74
N PRO A 130 0.63 1.71 -6.39
CA PRO A 130 -0.10 0.47 -6.18
C PRO A 130 -0.10 0.07 -4.71
N VAL A 131 -1.26 -0.36 -4.21
CA VAL A 131 -1.49 -0.66 -2.78
C VAL A 131 -0.48 -1.67 -2.23
N GLN A 132 -0.08 -2.65 -3.04
CA GLN A 132 0.92 -3.65 -2.65
C GLN A 132 2.25 -3.06 -2.21
N PHE A 133 2.72 -1.97 -2.87
CA PHE A 133 3.97 -1.32 -2.47
C PHE A 133 3.83 -0.59 -1.14
N VAL A 134 2.69 0.03 -0.89
CA VAL A 134 2.39 0.66 0.40
C VAL A 134 2.38 -0.41 1.50
N VAL A 135 1.70 -1.53 1.27
CA VAL A 135 1.64 -2.68 2.18
C VAL A 135 3.04 -3.22 2.48
N GLU A 136 3.90 -3.36 1.48
CA GLU A 136 5.28 -3.84 1.68
C GLU A 136 6.12 -2.87 2.53
N GLN A 137 5.96 -1.57 2.37
CA GLN A 137 6.67 -0.61 3.22
C GLN A 137 6.17 -0.66 4.68
N LEU A 138 4.86 -0.82 4.87
CA LEU A 138 4.28 -1.01 6.20
C LEU A 138 4.77 -2.30 6.87
N ASP A 139 4.88 -3.40 6.11
CA ASP A 139 5.41 -4.68 6.60
C ASP A 139 6.88 -4.57 7.04
N LYS A 140 7.73 -3.88 6.25
CA LYS A 140 9.13 -3.63 6.60
C LYS A 140 9.27 -2.80 7.89
N GLY A 141 8.43 -1.78 8.07
CA GLY A 141 8.37 -0.99 9.30
C GLY A 141 7.92 -1.81 10.49
N ALA A 142 6.84 -2.54 10.33
CA ALA A 142 6.23 -3.35 11.38
C ALA A 142 7.10 -4.55 11.83
N SER A 143 7.98 -5.04 10.95
CA SER A 143 8.90 -6.16 11.28
C SER A 143 9.98 -5.77 12.29
N LYS A 144 10.26 -4.46 12.42
CA LYS A 144 11.22 -3.95 13.41
C LYS A 144 10.58 -3.73 14.78
N GLU A 145 9.26 -3.55 14.81
CA GLU A 145 8.49 -3.44 16.04
C GLU A 145 8.04 -4.85 16.45
N ASN A 146 8.52 -5.38 17.56
CA ASN A 146 8.07 -6.67 18.12
C ASN A 146 6.59 -6.64 18.56
N GLU A 147 5.84 -5.63 18.20
CA GLU A 147 4.45 -5.43 18.58
C GLU A 147 3.50 -5.96 17.49
N MET A 148 2.86 -7.08 17.77
CA MET A 148 1.85 -7.71 16.89
C MET A 148 0.64 -6.77 16.61
N PHE A 149 0.38 -5.82 17.49
CA PHE A 149 -0.75 -4.89 17.42
C PHE A 149 -0.29 -3.43 17.28
N SER A 150 0.61 -3.16 16.34
CA SER A 150 0.99 -1.79 16.00
C SER A 150 0.01 -1.16 15.00
N LEU A 151 -0.01 0.18 14.94
CA LEU A 151 -0.80 0.92 13.96
C LEU A 151 -0.42 0.52 12.53
N SER A 152 0.88 0.36 12.26
CA SER A 152 1.41 -0.07 10.95
C SER A 152 0.81 -1.41 10.52
N LYS A 153 0.79 -2.41 11.42
CA LYS A 153 0.19 -3.71 11.14
C LYS A 153 -1.31 -3.64 10.95
N GLY A 154 -2.00 -2.81 11.72
CA GLY A 154 -3.44 -2.58 11.55
C GLY A 154 -3.75 -2.02 10.16
N LEU A 155 -3.09 -0.94 9.75
CA LEU A 155 -3.27 -0.32 8.44
C LEU A 155 -2.82 -1.23 7.29
N MET A 156 -1.75 -2.00 7.48
CA MET A 156 -1.31 -3.00 6.51
C MET A 156 -2.40 -4.03 6.23
N ARG A 157 -3.04 -4.58 7.27
CA ARG A 157 -4.15 -5.56 7.13
C ARG A 157 -5.34 -4.94 6.39
N VAL A 158 -5.69 -3.71 6.72
CA VAL A 158 -6.76 -2.97 6.03
C VAL A 158 -6.45 -2.81 4.56
N LEU A 159 -5.26 -2.34 4.22
CA LEU A 159 -4.87 -2.08 2.83
C LEU A 159 -4.69 -3.37 2.01
N LYS A 160 -4.28 -4.49 2.63
CA LYS A 160 -4.20 -5.79 1.96
C LYS A 160 -5.54 -6.23 1.34
N SER A 161 -6.67 -5.86 1.94
CA SER A 161 -7.99 -6.23 1.40
C SER A 161 -8.31 -5.58 0.04
N TYR A 162 -7.56 -4.56 -0.36
CA TYR A 162 -7.69 -3.90 -1.67
C TYR A 162 -6.70 -4.40 -2.73
N ILE A 163 -5.83 -5.35 -2.39
CA ILE A 163 -4.95 -5.98 -3.37
C ILE A 163 -5.75 -7.05 -4.10
N LYS A 164 -5.74 -6.99 -5.44
CA LYS A 164 -6.44 -7.98 -6.27
C LYS A 164 -5.85 -9.38 -6.07
N ASP A 165 -6.71 -10.37 -6.02
CA ASP A 165 -6.30 -11.77 -5.98
C ASP A 165 -5.42 -12.13 -7.19
N GLY A 166 -4.40 -12.96 -6.97
CA GLY A 166 -3.41 -13.32 -7.99
C GLY A 166 -2.30 -12.29 -8.21
N THR A 167 -2.35 -11.12 -7.52
CA THR A 167 -1.24 -10.15 -7.62
C THR A 167 0.03 -10.75 -7.03
N ALA A 168 1.11 -10.77 -7.83
CA ALA A 168 2.41 -11.26 -7.36
C ALA A 168 2.95 -10.40 -6.22
N VAL A 169 3.55 -11.04 -5.22
CA VAL A 169 4.29 -10.37 -4.16
C VAL A 169 5.63 -9.92 -4.73
N VAL A 170 5.87 -8.61 -4.79
CA VAL A 170 7.06 -8.01 -5.45
C VAL A 170 8.33 -8.19 -4.61
N SER A 171 8.21 -8.52 -3.32
CA SER A 171 9.38 -8.79 -2.48
C SER A 171 10.05 -10.08 -2.95
N THR A 172 11.39 -10.09 -2.97
CA THR A 172 12.24 -11.25 -3.28
C THR A 172 12.14 -12.39 -2.25
N LYS A 173 11.01 -12.46 -1.53
CA LYS A 173 10.79 -13.48 -0.50
C LYS A 173 10.52 -14.81 -1.19
N LYS A 174 11.33 -15.80 -0.82
CA LYS A 174 11.04 -17.21 -1.12
C LYS A 174 9.92 -17.69 -0.19
N CYS A 175 9.16 -18.66 -0.66
CA CYS A 175 8.19 -19.33 0.21
C CYS A 175 8.90 -19.95 1.43
N PRO A 176 8.49 -19.63 2.66
CA PRO A 176 9.15 -20.16 3.85
C PRO A 176 8.98 -21.69 4.01
N SER A 177 7.92 -22.26 3.43
CA SER A 177 7.61 -23.68 3.55
C SER A 177 8.30 -24.54 2.49
N CYS A 178 8.32 -24.13 1.22
CA CYS A 178 8.89 -24.93 0.14
C CYS A 178 10.12 -24.32 -0.53
N GLY A 179 10.50 -23.10 -0.17
CA GLY A 179 11.67 -22.41 -0.75
C GLY A 179 11.48 -21.90 -2.18
N ALA A 180 10.32 -22.11 -2.81
CA ALA A 180 10.07 -21.68 -4.18
C ALA A 180 10.16 -20.13 -4.30
N SER A 181 10.87 -19.68 -5.33
CA SER A 181 10.97 -18.27 -5.69
C SER A 181 9.77 -17.88 -6.57
N ASP A 182 9.37 -16.59 -6.53
CA ASP A 182 8.33 -16.01 -7.39
C ASP A 182 6.96 -16.72 -7.36
N SER A 183 6.73 -17.50 -6.31
CA SER A 183 5.53 -18.31 -6.11
C SER A 183 4.50 -17.68 -5.16
N LEU A 184 4.82 -16.52 -4.57
CA LEU A 184 3.95 -15.86 -3.61
C LEU A 184 3.00 -14.88 -4.33
N VAL A 185 1.70 -15.07 -4.10
CA VAL A 185 0.64 -14.20 -4.61
C VAL A 185 -0.28 -13.76 -3.48
N TYR A 186 -0.97 -12.64 -3.68
CA TYR A 186 -2.04 -12.23 -2.76
C TYR A 186 -3.34 -12.96 -3.11
N GLN A 187 -4.02 -13.48 -2.09
CA GLN A 187 -5.36 -14.04 -2.21
C GLN A 187 -6.17 -13.75 -0.94
N ASN A 188 -7.33 -13.11 -1.09
CA ASN A 188 -8.17 -12.66 0.02
C ASN A 188 -7.39 -11.88 1.10
N GLY A 189 -6.47 -11.02 0.69
CA GLY A 189 -5.60 -10.25 1.59
C GLY A 189 -4.51 -11.05 2.30
N CYS A 190 -4.35 -12.35 2.02
CA CYS A 190 -3.29 -13.21 2.53
C CYS A 190 -2.21 -13.45 1.47
N MET A 191 -0.99 -13.77 1.88
CA MET A 191 0.03 -14.28 0.97
C MET A 191 -0.12 -15.79 0.84
N LEU A 192 -0.32 -16.26 -0.39
CA LEU A 192 -0.45 -17.68 -0.74
C LEU A 192 0.71 -18.09 -1.63
N CYS A 193 1.31 -19.24 -1.35
CA CYS A 193 2.27 -19.86 -2.25
C CYS A 193 1.55 -20.69 -3.31
N SER A 194 1.70 -20.35 -4.60
CA SER A 194 1.11 -21.09 -5.71
C SER A 194 1.72 -22.48 -5.92
N SER A 195 2.93 -22.73 -5.39
CA SER A 195 3.65 -24.00 -5.54
C SER A 195 3.27 -25.05 -4.50
N CYS A 196 3.08 -24.65 -3.22
CA CYS A 196 2.80 -25.61 -2.14
C CYS A 196 1.49 -25.35 -1.39
N GLY A 197 0.78 -24.27 -1.71
CA GLY A 197 -0.48 -23.92 -1.04
C GLY A 197 -0.33 -23.32 0.35
N ASP A 198 0.90 -23.12 0.84
CA ASP A 198 1.12 -22.47 2.13
C ASP A 198 0.57 -21.04 2.13
N SER A 199 -0.18 -20.69 3.16
CA SER A 199 -0.85 -19.39 3.27
C SER A 199 -0.52 -18.70 4.58
N LYS A 200 -0.10 -17.44 4.49
CA LYS A 200 0.19 -16.60 5.64
C LYS A 200 -0.68 -15.35 5.61
N CYS A 201 -1.64 -15.29 6.53
CA CYS A 201 -2.41 -14.09 6.85
C CYS A 201 -1.69 -13.34 7.98
N GLY A 202 -1.27 -12.11 7.72
CA GLY A 202 -0.51 -11.30 8.67
C GLY A 202 -1.41 -10.45 9.57
#